data_00fdafdc5f5fd9dfa1c69448a4d630ff
#
_entry.id   00fdafdc5f5fd9dfa1c69448a4d630ff
#
_cell.length_a   1.000
_cell.length_b   1.000
_cell.length_c   1.000
_cell.angle_alpha   90.00
_cell.angle_beta   90.00
_cell.angle_gamma   90.00
#
_symmetry.space_group_name_H-M   'P 1'
#
loop_
_entity.id
_entity.type
_entity.pdbx_description
1 polymer ?
#
loop_
_entity_poly.entity_id
_entity_poly.type
_entity_poly.pdbx_seq_one_letter_code
_entity_poly.pdbx_strand_id
1 'polypeptide(L)'
;YEFAAIMDTDLRRRKIRDRVPMTFVTPEPYIGHLGLGGVGDSKGMMESLFRDRHIRWICNAKTTKVEAGKMHVTEHNDDGTPKKEHVLDFKYSMMLPAFKGVDAVFGIEGLANPRGFIVVDQHQRNPKYKNIYSVGVCIAIAPPEPTPVPTGVPKTGYMIESMVTATVHNIRAELDGKEPYEKATWNAVCLADFGDTGV
;
A
#
# COMPACT_ATOMS: atom_id res chain seq x y z
N TYR A 1 -4.87 8.70 -1.10
CA TYR A 1 -6.08 9.46 -0.74
C TYR A 1 -5.73 10.80 -0.11
N GLU A 2 -5.01 10.84 1.00
CA GLU A 2 -4.65 12.04 1.77
C GLU A 2 -4.03 13.12 0.89
N PHE A 3 -2.98 12.77 0.12
CA PHE A 3 -2.32 13.74 -0.75
C PHE A 3 -3.29 14.41 -1.74
N ALA A 4 -4.19 13.64 -2.36
CA ALA A 4 -5.17 14.19 -3.29
C ALA A 4 -6.16 15.14 -2.57
N ALA A 5 -6.61 14.77 -1.38
CA ALA A 5 -7.52 15.60 -0.59
C ALA A 5 -6.86 16.88 -0.04
N ILE A 6 -5.60 16.77 0.42
CA ILE A 6 -4.81 17.93 0.88
C ILE A 6 -4.56 18.90 -0.28
N MET A 7 -4.21 18.40 -1.46
CA MET A 7 -4.03 19.22 -2.66
C MET A 7 -5.34 19.90 -3.07
N ASP A 8 -6.47 19.21 -3.03
CA ASP A 8 -7.78 19.82 -3.29
C ASP A 8 -8.04 20.97 -2.32
N THR A 9 -7.81 20.75 -1.02
CA THR A 9 -8.00 21.77 0.02
C THR A 9 -7.09 23.01 -0.22
N ASP A 10 -5.81 22.80 -0.54
CA ASP A 10 -4.90 23.91 -0.86
C ASP A 10 -5.36 24.71 -2.08
N LEU A 11 -5.74 24.02 -3.16
CA LEU A 11 -6.24 24.66 -4.38
C LEU A 11 -7.54 25.43 -4.14
N ARG A 12 -8.44 24.94 -3.27
CA ARG A 12 -9.66 25.66 -2.85
C ARG A 12 -9.31 26.92 -2.05
N ARG A 13 -8.40 26.84 -1.10
CA ARG A 13 -7.92 28.00 -0.34
C ARG A 13 -7.32 29.07 -1.24
N ARG A 14 -6.62 28.66 -2.28
CA ARG A 14 -6.08 29.55 -3.33
C ARG A 14 -7.11 30.02 -4.36
N LYS A 15 -8.35 29.53 -4.30
CA LYS A 15 -9.44 29.85 -5.25
C LYS A 15 -9.10 29.54 -6.71
N ILE A 16 -8.36 28.45 -6.93
CA ILE A 16 -7.94 28.01 -8.27
C ILE A 16 -8.33 26.55 -8.57
N ARG A 17 -9.06 25.90 -7.66
CA ARG A 17 -9.41 24.47 -7.78
C ARG A 17 -10.13 24.13 -9.10
N ASP A 18 -11.03 24.97 -9.56
CA ASP A 18 -11.81 24.76 -10.79
C ASP A 18 -10.93 24.76 -12.05
N ARG A 19 -9.73 25.32 -11.96
CA ARG A 19 -8.75 25.37 -13.06
C ARG A 19 -7.80 24.17 -13.07
N VAL A 20 -7.87 23.31 -12.07
CA VAL A 20 -6.95 22.17 -11.85
C VAL A 20 -7.76 20.90 -11.76
N PRO A 21 -8.11 20.26 -12.89
CA PRO A 21 -8.76 18.95 -12.83
C PRO A 21 -7.83 17.90 -12.18
N MET A 22 -8.42 17.04 -11.35
CA MET A 22 -7.68 16.00 -10.62
C MET A 22 -8.21 14.62 -10.97
N THR A 23 -7.31 13.67 -11.15
CA THR A 23 -7.64 12.27 -11.36
C THR A 23 -6.77 11.40 -10.46
N PHE A 24 -7.40 10.53 -9.69
CA PHE A 24 -6.76 9.52 -8.84
C PHE A 24 -6.76 8.19 -9.57
N VAL A 25 -5.60 7.53 -9.65
CA VAL A 25 -5.44 6.23 -10.29
C VAL A 25 -4.95 5.24 -9.25
N THR A 26 -5.63 4.10 -9.12
CA THR A 26 -5.28 3.10 -8.13
C THR A 26 -5.42 1.67 -8.68
N PRO A 27 -4.53 0.74 -8.30
CA PRO A 27 -4.70 -0.68 -8.58
C PRO A 27 -5.83 -1.32 -7.77
N GLU A 28 -6.33 -0.66 -6.74
CA GLU A 28 -7.42 -1.17 -5.92
C GLU A 28 -8.69 -1.41 -6.75
N PRO A 29 -9.48 -2.46 -6.44
CA PRO A 29 -10.73 -2.73 -7.15
C PRO A 29 -11.80 -1.65 -6.94
N TYR A 30 -11.72 -0.93 -5.84
CA TYR A 30 -12.51 0.27 -5.54
C TYR A 30 -11.72 1.18 -4.60
N ILE A 31 -12.03 2.47 -4.60
CA ILE A 31 -11.39 3.39 -3.64
C ILE A 31 -11.88 3.08 -2.22
N GLY A 32 -10.93 3.12 -1.26
CA GLY A 32 -11.20 2.69 0.11
C GLY A 32 -11.02 1.20 0.38
N HIS A 33 -10.54 0.41 -0.60
CA HIS A 33 -10.16 -0.99 -0.41
C HIS A 33 -8.97 -1.13 0.57
N LEU A 34 -8.02 -0.22 0.52
CA LEU A 34 -6.87 -0.09 1.44
C LEU A 34 -5.94 -1.32 1.47
N GLY A 35 -6.03 -2.20 0.48
CA GLY A 35 -5.31 -3.49 0.48
C GLY A 35 -5.85 -4.53 1.48
N LEU A 36 -7.02 -4.28 2.08
CA LEU A 36 -7.61 -5.07 3.17
C LEU A 36 -9.06 -5.52 2.88
N GLY A 37 -9.59 -5.27 1.69
CA GLY A 37 -11.00 -5.48 1.40
C GLY A 37 -11.91 -4.36 1.95
N GLY A 38 -11.30 -3.24 2.37
CA GLY A 38 -11.97 -2.14 3.06
C GLY A 38 -11.96 -2.28 4.59
N VAL A 39 -12.29 -1.20 5.27
CA VAL A 39 -12.43 -1.13 6.73
C VAL A 39 -13.72 -0.37 7.05
N GLY A 40 -14.70 -1.03 7.67
CA GLY A 40 -16.03 -0.45 7.86
C GLY A 40 -16.63 0.00 6.53
N ASP A 41 -17.16 1.23 6.47
CA ASP A 41 -17.65 1.85 5.22
C ASP A 41 -16.61 2.74 4.54
N SER A 42 -15.34 2.32 4.52
CA SER A 42 -14.26 3.07 3.86
C SER A 42 -14.54 3.33 2.37
N LYS A 43 -15.23 2.42 1.68
CA LYS A 43 -15.65 2.59 0.30
C LYS A 43 -16.59 3.78 0.14
N GLY A 44 -17.73 3.75 0.82
CA GLY A 44 -18.74 4.81 0.73
C GLY A 44 -18.19 6.17 1.15
N MET A 45 -17.38 6.21 2.22
CA MET A 45 -16.73 7.40 2.70
C MET A 45 -15.77 8.00 1.63
N MET A 46 -14.90 7.21 1.03
CA MET A 46 -13.95 7.68 0.02
C MET A 46 -14.63 8.10 -1.28
N GLU A 47 -15.66 7.37 -1.71
CA GLU A 47 -16.46 7.73 -2.89
C GLU A 47 -17.19 9.07 -2.68
N SER A 48 -17.79 9.29 -1.50
CA SER A 48 -18.41 10.57 -1.15
C SER A 48 -17.39 11.70 -1.12
N LEU A 49 -16.29 11.52 -0.42
CA LEU A 49 -15.21 12.49 -0.32
C LEU A 49 -14.70 12.94 -1.70
N PHE A 50 -14.43 12.00 -2.59
CA PHE A 50 -13.89 12.32 -3.91
C PHE A 50 -14.92 12.93 -4.84
N ARG A 51 -16.19 12.51 -4.74
CA ARG A 51 -17.31 13.10 -5.47
C ARG A 51 -17.52 14.57 -5.09
N ASP A 52 -17.56 14.85 -3.78
CA ASP A 52 -17.77 16.20 -3.25
C ASP A 52 -16.61 17.15 -3.59
N ARG A 53 -15.41 16.59 -3.74
CA ARG A 53 -14.20 17.30 -4.14
C ARG A 53 -13.95 17.34 -5.65
N HIS A 54 -14.87 16.79 -6.45
CA HIS A 54 -14.72 16.69 -7.91
C HIS A 54 -13.39 16.07 -8.34
N ILE A 55 -12.92 15.04 -7.59
CA ILE A 55 -11.76 14.23 -7.94
C ILE A 55 -12.27 13.01 -8.70
N ARG A 56 -11.88 12.85 -9.95
CA ARG A 56 -12.15 11.62 -10.72
C ARG A 56 -11.25 10.51 -10.24
N TRP A 57 -11.71 9.25 -10.37
CA TRP A 57 -10.87 8.10 -10.07
C TRP A 57 -11.01 6.98 -11.09
N ILE A 58 -9.95 6.17 -11.21
CA ILE A 58 -9.88 4.98 -12.03
C ILE A 58 -9.34 3.86 -11.14
N CYS A 59 -10.13 2.83 -10.91
CA CYS A 59 -9.80 1.64 -10.13
C CYS A 59 -9.35 0.49 -11.03
N ASN A 60 -8.91 -0.62 -10.43
CA ASN A 60 -8.33 -1.75 -11.16
C ASN A 60 -7.30 -1.30 -12.22
N ALA A 61 -6.55 -0.26 -11.92
CA ALA A 61 -5.76 0.49 -12.87
C ALA A 61 -4.26 0.25 -12.68
N LYS A 62 -3.59 -0.15 -13.74
CA LYS A 62 -2.13 -0.34 -13.79
C LYS A 62 -1.51 0.75 -14.66
N THR A 63 -0.65 1.57 -14.07
CA THR A 63 0.20 2.48 -14.85
C THR A 63 1.24 1.67 -15.60
N THR A 64 1.23 1.76 -16.92
CA THR A 64 2.09 0.98 -17.81
C THR A 64 3.28 1.77 -18.35
N LYS A 65 3.09 3.10 -18.54
CA LYS A 65 4.13 4.00 -19.03
C LYS A 65 3.89 5.42 -18.52
N VAL A 66 4.96 6.13 -18.24
CA VAL A 66 4.94 7.57 -17.95
C VAL A 66 5.94 8.25 -18.88
N GLU A 67 5.50 9.28 -19.53
CA GLU A 67 6.33 10.14 -20.38
C GLU A 67 6.01 11.62 -20.10
N ALA A 68 6.75 12.54 -20.70
CA ALA A 68 6.57 13.96 -20.43
C ALA A 68 5.12 14.41 -20.69
N GLY A 69 4.41 14.76 -19.61
CA GLY A 69 3.03 15.24 -19.66
C GLY A 69 1.95 14.18 -19.89
N LYS A 70 2.30 12.89 -20.00
CA LYS A 70 1.34 11.81 -20.25
C LYS A 70 1.57 10.57 -19.38
N MET A 71 0.48 10.02 -18.87
CA MET A 71 0.46 8.75 -18.14
C MET A 71 -0.44 7.77 -18.86
N HIS A 72 0.09 6.60 -19.19
CA HIS A 72 -0.65 5.50 -19.80
C HIS A 72 -1.10 4.53 -18.71
N VAL A 73 -2.38 4.24 -18.69
CA VAL A 73 -3.03 3.43 -17.67
C VAL A 73 -3.93 2.40 -18.32
N THR A 74 -3.75 1.13 -17.97
CA THR A 74 -4.66 0.05 -18.34
C THR A 74 -5.63 -0.21 -17.19
N GLU A 75 -6.91 0.02 -17.41
CA GLU A 75 -8.00 -0.40 -16.51
C GLU A 75 -8.33 -1.86 -16.79
N HIS A 76 -8.58 -2.66 -15.74
CA HIS A 76 -8.88 -4.09 -15.85
C HIS A 76 -10.29 -4.40 -15.37
N ASN A 77 -10.85 -5.49 -15.90
CA ASN A 77 -12.06 -6.12 -15.39
C ASN A 77 -11.76 -6.86 -14.07
N ASP A 78 -12.80 -7.31 -13.38
CA ASP A 78 -12.68 -8.03 -12.11
C ASP A 78 -11.98 -9.40 -12.27
N ASP A 79 -11.98 -9.96 -13.48
CA ASP A 79 -11.22 -11.17 -13.82
C ASP A 79 -9.74 -10.93 -14.17
N GLY A 80 -9.28 -9.67 -14.09
CA GLY A 80 -7.91 -9.26 -14.40
C GLY A 80 -7.63 -9.05 -15.90
N THR A 81 -8.60 -9.23 -16.78
CA THR A 81 -8.42 -8.95 -18.21
C THR A 81 -8.41 -7.45 -18.49
N PRO A 82 -7.65 -6.97 -19.48
CA PRO A 82 -7.69 -5.57 -19.88
C PRO A 82 -9.09 -5.12 -20.30
N LYS A 83 -9.55 -3.99 -19.77
CA LYS A 83 -10.87 -3.39 -20.05
C LYS A 83 -10.76 -2.16 -20.93
N LYS A 84 -9.86 -1.25 -20.57
CA LYS A 84 -9.72 0.04 -21.25
C LYS A 84 -8.34 0.63 -21.08
N GLU A 85 -7.82 1.20 -22.15
CA GLU A 85 -6.62 2.02 -22.14
C GLU A 85 -6.98 3.49 -21.95
N HIS A 86 -6.24 4.16 -21.04
CA HIS A 86 -6.35 5.58 -20.77
C HIS A 86 -5.01 6.25 -21.04
N VAL A 87 -5.04 7.41 -21.68
CA VAL A 87 -3.91 8.33 -21.78
C VAL A 87 -4.30 9.59 -21.05
N LEU A 88 -3.69 9.81 -19.90
CA LEU A 88 -4.00 10.92 -19.01
C LEU A 88 -2.96 12.02 -19.18
N ASP A 89 -3.39 13.19 -19.67
CA ASP A 89 -2.53 14.37 -19.70
C ASP A 89 -2.36 14.92 -18.29
N PHE A 90 -1.14 15.32 -17.93
CA PHE A 90 -0.86 15.94 -16.65
C PHE A 90 0.22 17.02 -16.74
N LYS A 91 0.13 18.01 -15.87
CA LYS A 91 1.21 18.98 -15.60
C LYS A 91 1.97 18.65 -14.34
N TYR A 92 1.31 17.98 -13.38
CA TYR A 92 1.89 17.48 -12.15
C TYR A 92 1.33 16.08 -11.87
N SER A 93 2.19 15.18 -11.45
CA SER A 93 1.82 13.84 -11.04
C SER A 93 2.56 13.45 -9.77
N MET A 94 1.84 12.99 -8.76
CA MET A 94 2.41 12.34 -7.59
C MET A 94 2.18 10.83 -7.72
N MET A 95 3.26 10.07 -7.75
CA MET A 95 3.22 8.63 -7.95
C MET A 95 3.76 7.92 -6.71
N LEU A 96 3.08 6.84 -6.34
CA LEU A 96 3.52 5.87 -5.35
C LEU A 96 3.76 4.53 -6.07
N PRO A 97 4.95 4.31 -6.64
CA PRO A 97 5.25 3.06 -7.33
C PRO A 97 5.28 1.90 -6.34
N ALA A 98 5.02 0.69 -6.84
CA ALA A 98 5.13 -0.52 -6.05
C ALA A 98 6.56 -0.70 -5.52
N PHE A 99 6.69 -1.07 -4.25
CA PHE A 99 7.98 -1.41 -3.66
C PHE A 99 8.52 -2.73 -4.20
N LYS A 100 9.84 -2.81 -4.30
CA LYS A 100 10.61 -4.04 -4.42
C LYS A 100 11.64 -4.09 -3.30
N GLY A 101 12.14 -5.29 -2.99
CA GLY A 101 13.23 -5.44 -2.04
C GLY A 101 14.55 -4.88 -2.59
N VAL A 102 15.52 -4.72 -1.71
CA VAL A 102 16.87 -4.26 -2.08
C VAL A 102 17.64 -5.38 -2.79
N ASP A 103 18.55 -5.01 -3.69
CA ASP A 103 19.29 -5.97 -4.52
C ASP A 103 20.11 -6.97 -3.68
N ALA A 104 20.53 -6.60 -2.47
CA ALA A 104 21.29 -7.45 -1.56
C ALA A 104 20.60 -8.76 -1.14
N VAL A 105 19.25 -8.83 -1.25
CA VAL A 105 18.48 -10.03 -0.85
C VAL A 105 17.86 -10.77 -2.03
N PHE A 106 18.00 -10.23 -3.25
CA PHE A 106 17.46 -10.89 -4.43
C PHE A 106 18.22 -12.18 -4.75
N GLY A 107 17.49 -13.20 -5.18
CA GLY A 107 18.07 -14.47 -5.62
C GLY A 107 18.59 -15.36 -4.51
N ILE A 108 18.50 -14.96 -3.24
CA ILE A 108 18.86 -15.81 -2.11
C ILE A 108 17.68 -16.74 -1.81
N GLU A 109 17.83 -17.99 -2.21
CA GLU A 109 16.79 -19.01 -2.09
C GLU A 109 16.34 -19.21 -0.64
N GLY A 110 15.04 -19.06 -0.40
CA GLY A 110 14.41 -19.22 0.93
C GLY A 110 14.57 -18.01 1.87
N LEU A 111 15.35 -16.99 1.48
CA LEU A 111 15.43 -15.74 2.24
C LEU A 111 14.32 -14.77 1.82
N ALA A 112 14.18 -14.51 0.53
CA ALA A 112 13.23 -13.55 0.00
C ALA A 112 12.33 -14.17 -1.07
N ASN A 113 11.16 -13.56 -1.26
CA ASN A 113 10.26 -13.88 -2.36
C ASN A 113 10.79 -13.29 -3.70
N PRO A 114 10.17 -13.59 -4.86
CA PRO A 114 10.60 -13.06 -6.16
C PRO A 114 10.62 -11.53 -6.28
N ARG A 115 9.93 -10.81 -5.38
CA ARG A 115 9.94 -9.35 -5.31
C ARG A 115 10.99 -8.80 -4.35
N GLY A 116 11.79 -9.66 -3.71
CA GLY A 116 12.84 -9.28 -2.76
C GLY A 116 12.34 -8.94 -1.34
N PHE A 117 11.10 -9.32 -0.99
CA PHE A 117 10.62 -9.20 0.39
C PHE A 117 11.02 -10.44 1.19
N ILE A 118 11.55 -10.22 2.39
CA ILE A 118 12.03 -11.30 3.26
C ILE A 118 10.84 -12.15 3.73
N VAL A 119 10.98 -13.46 3.58
CA VAL A 119 10.00 -14.43 4.08
C VAL A 119 10.24 -14.65 5.56
N VAL A 120 9.20 -14.49 6.38
CA VAL A 120 9.23 -14.72 7.83
C VAL A 120 8.08 -15.60 8.25
N ASP A 121 8.28 -16.34 9.35
CA ASP A 121 7.23 -17.08 10.05
C ASP A 121 6.43 -16.15 11.01
N GLN A 122 5.51 -16.72 11.77
CA GLN A 122 4.70 -15.99 12.74
C GLN A 122 5.49 -15.33 13.88
N HIS A 123 6.75 -15.71 14.05
CA HIS A 123 7.69 -15.20 15.06
C HIS A 123 8.67 -14.16 14.49
N GLN A 124 8.45 -13.69 13.26
CA GLN A 124 9.31 -12.77 12.51
C GLN A 124 10.69 -13.36 12.15
N ARG A 125 10.86 -14.69 12.24
CA ARG A 125 12.08 -15.42 11.93
C ARG A 125 11.98 -16.04 10.53
N ASN A 126 13.09 -16.02 9.78
CA ASN A 126 13.10 -16.66 8.47
C ASN A 126 13.02 -18.21 8.63
N PRO A 127 12.15 -18.89 7.87
CA PRO A 127 11.99 -20.36 8.02
C PRO A 127 13.22 -21.17 7.67
N LYS A 128 14.06 -20.72 6.72
CA LYS A 128 15.29 -21.40 6.29
C LYS A 128 16.51 -20.97 7.10
N TYR A 129 16.67 -19.67 7.31
CA TYR A 129 17.81 -19.06 8.00
C TYR A 129 17.39 -18.64 9.41
N LYS A 130 17.47 -19.59 10.35
CA LYS A 130 16.94 -19.42 11.72
C LYS A 130 17.57 -18.28 12.52
N ASN A 131 18.76 -17.84 12.14
CA ASN A 131 19.47 -16.70 12.73
C ASN A 131 19.09 -15.35 12.10
N ILE A 132 18.12 -15.31 11.18
CA ILE A 132 17.66 -14.08 10.51
C ILE A 132 16.23 -13.77 10.95
N TYR A 133 16.09 -12.62 11.57
CA TYR A 133 14.80 -11.97 11.89
C TYR A 133 14.60 -10.78 10.97
N SER A 134 13.35 -10.50 10.60
CA SER A 134 13.03 -9.33 9.77
C SER A 134 11.68 -8.74 10.16
N VAL A 135 11.60 -7.42 10.13
CA VAL A 135 10.40 -6.67 10.54
C VAL A 135 10.12 -5.51 9.59
N GLY A 136 8.90 -5.03 9.58
CA GLY A 136 8.52 -3.82 8.88
C GLY A 136 8.30 -4.00 7.37
N VAL A 137 8.62 -2.95 6.61
CA VAL A 137 8.27 -2.88 5.19
C VAL A 137 9.01 -3.93 4.34
N CYS A 138 10.16 -4.40 4.78
CA CYS A 138 10.98 -5.38 4.03
C CYS A 138 10.42 -6.81 4.05
N ILE A 139 9.44 -7.14 4.90
CA ILE A 139 8.90 -8.52 4.99
C ILE A 139 7.81 -8.77 3.96
N ALA A 140 7.70 -10.03 3.54
CA ALA A 140 6.61 -10.52 2.71
C ALA A 140 5.35 -10.72 3.56
N ILE A 141 4.29 -9.97 3.27
CA ILE A 141 2.95 -10.17 3.85
C ILE A 141 2.01 -10.47 2.68
N ALA A 142 1.31 -11.59 2.75
CA ALA A 142 0.29 -11.92 1.76
C ALA A 142 -0.93 -10.99 1.93
N PRO A 143 -1.52 -10.49 0.84
CA PRO A 143 -2.80 -9.79 0.92
C PRO A 143 -3.90 -10.76 1.40
N PRO A 144 -4.95 -10.27 2.08
CA PRO A 144 -6.06 -11.10 2.56
C PRO A 144 -6.82 -11.76 1.40
N GLU A 145 -6.85 -11.09 0.24
CA GLU A 145 -7.49 -11.59 -0.97
C GLU A 145 -6.71 -11.16 -2.23
N PRO A 146 -6.77 -11.93 -3.31
CA PRO A 146 -6.24 -11.51 -4.59
C PRO A 146 -7.09 -10.39 -5.19
N THR A 147 -6.45 -9.45 -5.89
CA THR A 147 -7.12 -8.36 -6.61
C THR A 147 -6.77 -8.41 -8.09
N PRO A 148 -7.64 -7.94 -9.01
CA PRO A 148 -7.41 -7.96 -10.47
C PRO A 148 -6.08 -7.33 -10.87
N VAL A 149 -5.75 -6.18 -10.30
CA VAL A 149 -4.41 -5.62 -10.31
C VAL A 149 -3.82 -5.80 -8.91
N PRO A 150 -2.67 -6.49 -8.76
CA PRO A 150 -2.13 -6.82 -7.45
C PRO A 150 -1.98 -5.61 -6.53
N THR A 151 -2.65 -5.66 -5.38
CA THR A 151 -2.64 -4.62 -4.35
C THR A 151 -1.97 -5.18 -3.09
N GLY A 152 -1.03 -4.44 -2.52
CA GLY A 152 -0.34 -4.84 -1.29
C GLY A 152 -1.12 -4.44 -0.04
N VAL A 153 -0.81 -5.10 1.08
CA VAL A 153 -1.31 -4.70 2.40
C VAL A 153 -0.51 -3.54 2.96
N PRO A 154 -1.12 -2.65 3.76
CA PRO A 154 -0.39 -1.61 4.47
C PRO A 154 0.57 -2.24 5.49
N LYS A 155 1.71 -1.59 5.68
CA LYS A 155 2.72 -1.93 6.69
C LYS A 155 2.99 -0.67 7.50
N THR A 156 2.10 -0.40 8.44
CA THR A 156 2.08 0.86 9.22
C THR A 156 3.05 0.82 10.39
N GLY A 157 3.40 1.98 10.93
CA GLY A 157 4.30 2.10 12.07
C GLY A 157 3.84 1.30 13.30
N TYR A 158 2.54 1.33 13.58
CA TYR A 158 1.96 0.57 14.71
C TYR A 158 2.14 -0.95 14.56
N MET A 159 1.90 -1.50 13.37
CA MET A 159 2.18 -2.92 13.06
C MET A 159 3.67 -3.23 13.22
N ILE A 160 4.53 -2.34 12.73
CA ILE A 160 5.99 -2.52 12.79
C ILE A 160 6.49 -2.53 14.23
N GLU A 161 5.96 -1.67 15.09
CA GLU A 161 6.29 -1.65 16.52
C GLU A 161 5.96 -2.99 17.18
N SER A 162 4.79 -3.56 16.91
CA SER A 162 4.43 -4.89 17.37
C SER A 162 5.37 -5.99 16.86
N MET A 163 5.79 -5.91 15.58
CA MET A 163 6.78 -6.84 15.01
C MET A 163 8.13 -6.72 15.71
N VAL A 164 8.58 -5.50 16.00
CA VAL A 164 9.85 -5.25 16.72
C VAL A 164 9.78 -5.83 18.13
N THR A 165 8.70 -5.58 18.87
CA THR A 165 8.51 -6.09 20.23
C THR A 165 8.54 -7.62 20.24
N ALA A 166 7.78 -8.27 19.38
CA ALA A 166 7.79 -9.73 19.28
C ALA A 166 9.19 -10.28 18.93
N THR A 167 9.89 -9.62 18.00
CA THR A 167 11.24 -10.02 17.59
C THR A 167 12.23 -9.92 18.74
N VAL A 168 12.21 -8.85 19.53
CA VAL A 168 13.10 -8.67 20.70
C VAL A 168 12.88 -9.79 21.71
N HIS A 169 11.64 -10.11 22.03
CA HIS A 169 11.30 -11.23 22.93
C HIS A 169 11.78 -12.59 22.40
N ASN A 170 11.61 -12.82 21.11
CA ASN A 170 12.00 -14.08 20.46
C ASN A 170 13.53 -14.24 20.41
N ILE A 171 14.27 -13.18 20.07
CA ILE A 171 15.74 -13.18 20.12
C ILE A 171 16.22 -13.44 21.56
N ARG A 172 15.59 -12.79 22.55
CA ARG A 172 15.94 -13.02 23.96
C ARG A 172 15.67 -14.48 24.37
N ALA A 173 14.55 -15.05 23.95
CA ALA A 173 14.24 -16.45 24.23
C ALA A 173 15.32 -17.39 23.66
N GLU A 174 15.75 -17.18 22.41
CA GLU A 174 16.80 -17.99 21.79
C GLU A 174 18.15 -17.85 22.52
N LEU A 175 18.52 -16.64 22.94
CA LEU A 175 19.73 -16.43 23.75
C LEU A 175 19.68 -17.16 25.12
N ASP A 176 18.48 -17.33 25.65
CA ASP A 176 18.22 -18.10 26.88
C ASP A 176 18.03 -19.60 26.61
N GLY A 177 18.27 -20.08 25.38
CA GLY A 177 18.14 -21.51 25.00
C GLY A 177 16.68 -21.97 24.84
N LYS A 178 15.73 -21.06 24.63
CA LYS A 178 14.30 -21.33 24.46
C LYS A 178 13.88 -21.12 23.01
N GLU A 179 12.77 -21.75 22.60
CA GLU A 179 12.19 -21.48 21.30
C GLU A 179 11.46 -20.10 21.27
N PRO A 180 11.42 -19.44 20.09
CA PRO A 180 10.58 -18.26 19.88
C PRO A 180 9.11 -18.56 20.17
N TYR A 181 8.44 -17.65 20.88
CA TYR A 181 7.06 -17.84 21.34
C TYR A 181 6.15 -16.65 21.04
N GLU A 182 6.70 -15.44 20.93
CA GLU A 182 5.90 -14.24 20.69
C GLU A 182 5.50 -14.08 19.22
N LYS A 183 4.29 -13.56 19.02
CA LYS A 183 3.74 -13.26 17.70
C LYS A 183 3.41 -11.78 17.60
N ALA A 184 3.71 -11.18 16.47
CA ALA A 184 3.29 -9.82 16.21
C ALA A 184 1.76 -9.75 16.09
N THR A 185 1.16 -8.69 16.62
CA THR A 185 -0.22 -8.33 16.32
C THR A 185 -0.25 -7.45 15.07
N TRP A 186 -1.21 -7.67 14.20
CA TRP A 186 -1.30 -6.97 12.92
C TRP A 186 -2.43 -5.94 12.93
N ASN A 187 -2.63 -5.33 14.08
CA ASN A 187 -3.55 -4.22 14.25
C ASN A 187 -2.94 -2.93 13.74
N ALA A 188 -3.75 -2.07 13.18
CA ALA A 188 -3.34 -0.73 12.78
C ALA A 188 -4.34 0.29 13.32
N VAL A 189 -3.82 1.44 13.73
CA VAL A 189 -4.60 2.66 13.95
C VAL A 189 -4.07 3.66 12.95
N CYS A 190 -4.95 4.14 12.08
CA CYS A 190 -4.61 5.13 11.06
C CYS A 190 -5.42 6.38 11.29
N LEU A 191 -4.75 7.52 11.29
CA LEU A 191 -5.37 8.83 11.22
C LEU A 191 -5.14 9.35 9.82
N ALA A 192 -6.21 9.61 9.08
CA ALA A 192 -6.13 10.12 7.72
C ALA A 192 -6.42 11.63 7.71
N ASP A 193 -5.50 12.40 7.14
CA ASP A 193 -5.64 13.86 6.94
C ASP A 193 -6.19 14.15 5.54
N PHE A 194 -7.36 14.77 5.47
CA PHE A 194 -7.98 15.18 4.21
C PHE A 194 -7.91 16.70 3.98
N GLY A 195 -7.03 17.38 4.70
CA GLY A 195 -6.69 18.78 4.51
C GLY A 195 -7.57 19.76 5.28
N ASP A 196 -8.87 19.56 5.36
CA ASP A 196 -9.85 20.34 6.14
C ASP A 196 -10.71 19.45 7.05
N THR A 197 -10.59 18.16 6.90
CA THR A 197 -11.21 17.13 7.74
C THR A 197 -10.23 15.96 7.92
N GLY A 198 -10.58 15.01 8.80
CA GLY A 198 -9.81 13.79 9.01
C GLY A 198 -10.68 12.67 9.57
N VAL A 199 -10.17 11.45 9.55
CA VAL A 199 -10.80 10.25 10.15
C VAL A 199 -9.75 9.42 10.87
#